data_2e0e0d1093c91d296e4b8cbea102e932
#
_entry.id   2e0e0d1093c91d296e4b8cbea102e932
#
_cell.length_a   1.000
_cell.length_b   1.000
_cell.length_c   1.000
_cell.angle_alpha   90.00
_cell.angle_beta   90.00
_cell.angle_gamma   90.00
#
_symmetry.space_group_name_H-M   'P 1'
#
loop_
_entity.id
_entity.type
_entity.pdbx_description
1 polymer ?
#
loop_
_entity_poly.entity_id
_entity_poly.type
_entity_poly.pdbx_seq_one_letter_code
_entity_poly.pdbx_strand_id
1 'polypeptide(L)'
;QFIASLREMNQGFDFRGSQLRSPTSFCIGATVDLGRGMDQEVALAVRKVEAGAEFFMTQPIFDVAEADRFRESYRSKSGMELSVPVFYGLQIMEKDGVIFSSVPEGVREELEQGRSGVEIVLELYGRFREHGLHNVYLMPPIRRGGARNYEAAQHVLAASDSQ
;
A
#
# COMPACT_ATOMS: atom_id res chain seq x y z
N GLN A 1 -19.06 5.86 0.95
CA GLN A 1 -20.19 5.44 0.08
C GLN A 1 -19.79 4.28 -0.84
N PHE A 2 -18.73 4.40 -1.65
CA PHE A 2 -18.38 3.38 -2.66
C PHE A 2 -18.14 1.98 -2.08
N ILE A 3 -17.33 1.84 -1.01
CA ILE A 3 -17.07 0.56 -0.33
C ILE A 3 -18.37 -0.07 0.18
N ALA A 4 -19.23 0.72 0.83
CA ALA A 4 -20.52 0.23 1.31
C ALA A 4 -21.42 -0.26 0.16
N SER A 5 -21.44 0.43 -0.97
CA SER A 5 -22.19 -0.01 -2.15
C SER A 5 -21.67 -1.35 -2.71
N LEU A 6 -20.37 -1.58 -2.73
CA LEU A 6 -19.81 -2.88 -3.13
C LEU A 6 -20.21 -4.00 -2.16
N ARG A 7 -20.23 -3.70 -0.84
CA ARG A 7 -20.72 -4.65 0.17
C ARG A 7 -22.22 -4.97 -0.01
N GLU A 8 -23.03 -3.97 -0.31
CA GLU A 8 -24.46 -4.16 -0.62
C GLU A 8 -24.66 -5.03 -1.88
N MET A 9 -23.82 -4.83 -2.92
CA MET A 9 -23.85 -5.67 -4.12
C MET A 9 -23.48 -7.14 -3.80
N ASN A 10 -22.57 -7.38 -2.88
CA ASN A 10 -22.27 -8.73 -2.38
C ASN A 10 -23.43 -9.34 -1.58
N GLN A 11 -24.36 -8.52 -1.10
CA GLN A 11 -25.60 -8.95 -0.46
C GLN A 11 -26.79 -9.04 -1.43
N GLY A 12 -26.58 -8.72 -2.71
CA GLY A 12 -27.62 -8.82 -3.75
C GLY A 12 -28.42 -7.55 -3.99
N PHE A 13 -27.92 -6.39 -3.55
CA PHE A 13 -28.59 -5.10 -3.76
C PHE A 13 -27.65 -4.11 -4.46
N ASP A 14 -28.19 -3.29 -5.35
CA ASP A 14 -27.46 -2.19 -5.95
C ASP A 14 -27.38 -0.97 -5.00
N PHE A 15 -26.64 0.08 -5.41
CA PHE A 15 -26.46 1.31 -4.61
C PHE A 15 -27.76 2.12 -4.42
N ARG A 16 -28.87 1.76 -5.09
CA ARG A 16 -30.21 2.34 -4.94
C ARG A 16 -31.15 1.46 -4.09
N GLY A 17 -30.63 0.30 -3.63
CA GLY A 17 -31.40 -0.67 -2.87
C GLY A 17 -32.29 -1.60 -3.73
N SER A 18 -32.10 -1.59 -5.06
CA SER A 18 -32.79 -2.52 -5.96
C SER A 18 -32.14 -3.89 -5.91
N GLN A 19 -32.95 -4.95 -5.89
CA GLN A 19 -32.44 -6.31 -5.87
C GLN A 19 -31.75 -6.67 -7.19
N LEU A 20 -30.54 -7.20 -7.10
CA LEU A 20 -29.78 -7.74 -8.23
C LEU A 20 -30.30 -9.12 -8.61
N ARG A 21 -30.09 -9.53 -9.86
CA ARG A 21 -30.42 -10.90 -10.32
C ARG A 21 -29.67 -11.98 -9.53
N SER A 22 -28.43 -11.67 -9.11
CA SER A 22 -27.61 -12.49 -8.22
C SER A 22 -26.65 -11.61 -7.42
N PRO A 23 -26.28 -12.00 -6.19
CA PRO A 23 -25.20 -11.34 -5.45
C PRO A 23 -23.90 -11.35 -6.21
N THR A 24 -23.05 -10.33 -5.98
CA THR A 24 -21.66 -10.33 -6.42
C THR A 24 -20.75 -11.00 -5.37
N SER A 25 -19.48 -11.21 -5.70
CA SER A 25 -18.46 -11.75 -4.80
C SER A 25 -17.17 -10.92 -4.87
N PHE A 26 -17.30 -9.61 -4.73
CA PHE A 26 -16.13 -8.73 -4.72
C PHE A 26 -15.32 -8.91 -3.45
N CYS A 27 -14.00 -9.05 -3.59
CA CYS A 27 -13.04 -8.78 -2.52
C CYS A 27 -12.78 -7.28 -2.48
N ILE A 28 -13.14 -6.62 -1.38
CA ILE A 28 -13.22 -5.15 -1.31
C ILE A 28 -11.95 -4.58 -0.69
N GLY A 29 -11.04 -4.10 -1.54
CA GLY A 29 -9.84 -3.40 -1.11
C GLY A 29 -10.01 -1.90 -0.99
N ALA A 30 -9.20 -1.27 -0.16
CA ALA A 30 -9.11 0.18 -0.05
C ALA A 30 -7.64 0.64 0.05
N THR A 31 -7.37 1.89 -0.30
CA THR A 31 -6.03 2.47 -0.19
C THR A 31 -5.87 3.30 1.06
N VAL A 32 -4.65 3.41 1.57
CA VAL A 32 -4.23 4.35 2.62
C VAL A 32 -2.95 5.05 2.17
N ASP A 33 -2.82 6.33 2.50
CA ASP A 33 -1.66 7.16 2.18
C ASP A 33 -1.04 7.70 3.47
N LEU A 34 -0.08 6.96 4.03
CA LEU A 34 0.53 7.30 5.31
C LEU A 34 1.33 8.61 5.26
N GLY A 35 1.70 9.09 4.07
CA GLY A 35 2.39 10.36 3.86
C GLY A 35 1.49 11.61 3.89
N ARG A 36 0.15 11.44 3.90
CA ARG A 36 -0.81 12.57 3.90
C ARG A 36 -1.17 13.15 5.26
N GLY A 37 -0.72 12.53 6.33
CA GLY A 37 -1.08 12.89 7.70
C GLY A 37 -1.79 11.73 8.40
N MET A 38 -1.08 11.13 9.35
CA MET A 38 -1.46 9.87 10.01
C MET A 38 -2.86 9.93 10.61
N ASP A 39 -3.19 10.97 11.36
CA ASP A 39 -4.49 11.07 12.05
C ASP A 39 -5.68 11.08 11.09
N GLN A 40 -5.53 11.76 9.94
CA GLN A 40 -6.57 11.85 8.94
C GLN A 40 -6.74 10.51 8.21
N GLU A 41 -5.64 9.88 7.81
CA GLU A 41 -5.68 8.59 7.11
C GLU A 41 -6.18 7.47 8.02
N VAL A 42 -5.82 7.48 9.30
CA VAL A 42 -6.36 6.55 10.30
C VAL A 42 -7.87 6.72 10.46
N ALA A 43 -8.36 7.97 10.54
CA ALA A 43 -9.81 8.22 10.62
C ALA A 43 -10.55 7.72 9.37
N LEU A 44 -9.93 7.84 8.19
CA LEU A 44 -10.45 7.30 6.95
C LEU A 44 -10.41 5.77 6.94
N ALA A 45 -9.32 5.17 7.42
CA ALA A 45 -9.17 3.71 7.48
C ALA A 45 -10.23 3.06 8.37
N VAL A 46 -10.49 3.62 9.56
CA VAL A 46 -11.57 3.16 10.45
C VAL A 46 -12.91 3.14 9.69
N ARG A 47 -13.29 4.26 9.07
CA ARG A 47 -14.53 4.33 8.29
C ARG A 47 -14.58 3.37 7.08
N LYS A 48 -13.42 3.08 6.45
CA LYS A 48 -13.32 2.14 5.35
C LYS A 48 -13.57 0.70 5.82
N VAL A 49 -13.01 0.31 6.98
CA VAL A 49 -13.26 -0.99 7.60
C VAL A 49 -14.73 -1.14 8.00
N GLU A 50 -15.31 -0.14 8.68
CA GLU A 50 -16.73 -0.12 9.03
C GLU A 50 -17.64 -0.23 7.80
N ALA A 51 -17.25 0.37 6.68
CA ALA A 51 -17.97 0.29 5.42
C ALA A 51 -17.84 -1.07 4.73
N GLY A 52 -16.87 -1.92 5.11
CA GLY A 52 -16.68 -3.26 4.57
C GLY A 52 -15.40 -3.44 3.75
N ALA A 53 -14.36 -2.64 3.95
CA ALA A 53 -13.05 -2.94 3.38
C ALA A 53 -12.46 -4.21 4.02
N GLU A 54 -11.97 -5.11 3.19
CA GLU A 54 -11.43 -6.42 3.57
C GLU A 54 -9.90 -6.44 3.56
N PHE A 55 -9.27 -5.47 2.93
CA PHE A 55 -7.81 -5.26 2.96
C PHE A 55 -7.45 -3.81 2.61
N PHE A 56 -6.22 -3.43 2.97
CA PHE A 56 -5.62 -2.15 2.56
C PHE A 56 -4.42 -2.35 1.66
N MET A 57 -4.20 -1.39 0.75
CA MET A 57 -2.94 -1.17 0.04
C MET A 57 -2.43 0.23 0.39
N THR A 58 -1.19 0.34 0.86
CA THR A 58 -0.59 1.65 1.15
C THR A 58 -0.09 2.32 -0.14
N GLN A 59 0.06 3.64 -0.14
CA GLN A 59 1.03 4.27 -1.03
C GLN A 59 2.45 3.78 -0.66
N PRO A 60 3.46 3.95 -1.53
CA PRO A 60 4.82 3.55 -1.18
C PRO A 60 5.27 4.14 0.15
N ILE A 61 5.86 3.31 0.99
CA ILE A 61 6.48 3.73 2.25
C ILE A 61 7.96 3.34 2.24
N PHE A 62 8.77 4.09 2.96
CA PHE A 62 10.23 3.96 2.98
C PHE A 62 10.79 3.64 4.37
N ASP A 63 9.91 3.58 5.37
CA ASP A 63 10.27 3.28 6.76
C ASP A 63 9.25 2.31 7.37
N VAL A 64 9.74 1.19 7.91
CA VAL A 64 8.90 0.19 8.60
C VAL A 64 8.16 0.77 9.81
N ALA A 65 8.73 1.79 10.47
CA ALA A 65 8.10 2.47 11.58
C ALA A 65 6.78 3.19 11.19
N GLU A 66 6.57 3.51 9.91
CA GLU A 66 5.29 4.04 9.45
C GLU A 66 4.16 3.02 9.57
N ALA A 67 4.47 1.74 9.34
CA ALA A 67 3.50 0.66 9.49
C ALA A 67 3.08 0.49 10.96
N ASP A 68 4.05 0.57 11.89
CA ASP A 68 3.77 0.47 13.33
C ASP A 68 2.95 1.65 13.82
N ARG A 69 3.36 2.87 13.46
CA ARG A 69 2.62 4.10 13.79
C ARG A 69 1.18 4.05 13.28
N PHE A 70 0.98 3.53 12.07
CA PHE A 70 -0.36 3.37 11.50
C PHE A 70 -1.22 2.41 12.32
N ARG A 71 -0.70 1.23 12.66
CA ARG A 71 -1.41 0.21 13.46
C ARG A 71 -1.74 0.72 14.85
N GLU A 72 -0.77 1.36 15.52
CA GLU A 72 -0.97 1.90 16.85
C GLU A 72 -1.98 3.06 16.86
N SER A 73 -1.89 3.98 15.91
CA SER A 73 -2.86 5.08 15.75
C SER A 73 -4.26 4.56 15.44
N TYR A 74 -4.36 3.50 14.60
CA TYR A 74 -5.63 2.84 14.32
C TYR A 74 -6.25 2.25 15.60
N ARG A 75 -5.46 1.50 16.38
CA ARG A 75 -5.90 0.93 17.66
C ARG A 75 -6.33 2.01 18.64
N SER A 76 -5.55 3.07 18.77
CA SER A 76 -5.88 4.19 19.65
C SER A 76 -7.19 4.88 19.28
N LYS A 77 -7.46 5.02 17.97
CA LYS A 77 -8.64 5.73 17.47
C LYS A 77 -9.90 4.87 17.44
N SER A 78 -9.79 3.60 17.06
CA SER A 78 -10.93 2.68 16.94
C SER A 78 -11.25 1.92 18.22
N GLY A 79 -10.31 1.83 19.15
CA GLY A 79 -10.38 0.96 20.33
C GLY A 79 -10.14 -0.53 20.01
N MET A 80 -9.80 -0.87 18.76
CA MET A 80 -9.62 -2.26 18.28
C MET A 80 -8.35 -2.39 17.47
N GLU A 81 -7.77 -3.60 17.46
CA GLU A 81 -6.69 -3.91 16.53
C GLU A 81 -7.18 -3.88 15.08
N LEU A 82 -6.29 -3.51 14.16
CA LEU A 82 -6.59 -3.56 12.73
C LEU A 82 -6.66 -5.03 12.28
N SER A 83 -7.87 -5.52 12.02
CA SER A 83 -8.16 -6.92 11.71
C SER A 83 -7.99 -7.29 10.24
N VAL A 84 -7.93 -6.30 9.35
CA VAL A 84 -7.76 -6.55 7.91
C VAL A 84 -6.29 -6.52 7.51
N PRO A 85 -5.85 -7.36 6.55
CA PRO A 85 -4.49 -7.34 6.06
C PRO A 85 -4.14 -6.00 5.40
N VAL A 86 -2.88 -5.59 5.56
CA VAL A 86 -2.31 -4.40 4.90
C VAL A 86 -1.19 -4.86 3.98
N PHE A 87 -1.28 -4.50 2.71
CA PHE A 87 -0.24 -4.70 1.71
C PHE A 87 0.56 -3.40 1.59
N TYR A 88 1.84 -3.45 1.96
CA TYR A 88 2.73 -2.29 1.94
C TYR A 88 3.37 -2.11 0.58
N GLY A 89 3.30 -0.90 0.04
CA GLY A 89 3.87 -0.57 -1.26
C GLY A 89 5.37 -0.32 -1.17
N LEU A 90 6.14 -1.01 -2.00
CA LEU A 90 7.55 -0.77 -2.24
C LEU A 90 7.72 -0.28 -3.67
N GLN A 91 8.26 0.92 -3.86
CA GLN A 91 8.49 1.49 -5.20
C GLN A 91 9.97 1.47 -5.54
N ILE A 92 10.33 0.82 -6.64
CA ILE A 92 11.66 0.94 -7.23
C ILE A 92 11.74 2.34 -7.88
N MET A 93 12.75 3.11 -7.50
CA MET A 93 12.92 4.48 -7.97
C MET A 93 13.99 4.56 -9.07
N GLU A 94 13.80 5.47 -10.01
CA GLU A 94 14.82 5.96 -10.93
C GLU A 94 14.98 7.46 -10.71
N LYS A 95 16.18 7.99 -10.92
CA LYS A 95 16.54 9.41 -10.66
C LYS A 95 15.56 10.40 -11.31
N ASP A 96 15.10 10.11 -12.53
CA ASP A 96 14.15 10.94 -13.29
C ASP A 96 12.74 10.35 -13.34
N GLY A 97 12.46 9.36 -12.50
CA GLY A 97 11.20 8.64 -12.46
C GLY A 97 10.08 9.42 -11.78
N VAL A 98 8.86 8.94 -11.95
CA VAL A 98 7.68 9.42 -11.24
C VAL A 98 7.55 8.67 -9.90
N ILE A 99 7.41 9.41 -8.81
CA ILE A 99 7.28 8.87 -7.46
C ILE A 99 5.92 9.32 -6.92
N PHE A 100 5.16 8.39 -6.35
CA PHE A 100 3.77 8.64 -5.91
C PHE A 100 3.64 9.03 -4.44
N SER A 101 4.74 9.02 -3.69
CA SER A 101 4.75 9.37 -2.27
C SER A 101 5.87 10.34 -1.95
N SER A 102 5.84 10.87 -0.74
CA SER A 102 6.96 11.65 -0.22
C SER A 102 8.15 10.74 0.00
N VAL A 103 9.28 11.02 -0.67
CA VAL A 103 10.53 10.28 -0.51
C VAL A 103 11.38 10.97 0.56
N PRO A 104 11.87 10.24 1.56
CA PRO A 104 12.82 10.77 2.53
C PRO A 104 14.06 11.36 1.86
N GLU A 105 14.60 12.42 2.41
CA GLU A 105 15.76 13.13 1.84
C GLU A 105 16.98 12.21 1.69
N GLY A 106 17.29 11.41 2.70
CA GLY A 106 18.40 10.43 2.63
C GLY A 106 18.28 9.44 1.48
N VAL A 107 17.07 8.98 1.15
CA VAL A 107 16.84 8.09 0.01
C VAL A 107 17.06 8.81 -1.33
N ARG A 108 16.70 10.10 -1.40
CA ARG A 108 16.99 10.92 -2.60
C ARG A 108 18.48 11.13 -2.78
N GLU A 109 19.19 11.44 -1.71
CA GLU A 109 20.64 11.60 -1.72
C GLU A 109 21.36 10.33 -2.18
N GLU A 110 20.93 9.16 -1.70
CA GLU A 110 21.47 7.87 -2.16
C GLU A 110 21.29 7.66 -3.66
N LEU A 111 20.10 7.97 -4.20
CA LEU A 111 19.85 7.91 -5.65
C LEU A 111 20.71 8.91 -6.44
N GLU A 112 20.92 10.11 -5.92
CA GLU A 112 21.76 11.14 -6.54
C GLU A 112 23.23 10.75 -6.55
N GLN A 113 23.68 10.06 -5.51
CA GLN A 113 25.03 9.49 -5.39
C GLN A 113 25.23 8.25 -6.25
N GLY A 114 24.21 7.79 -6.98
CA GLY A 114 24.30 6.69 -7.93
C GLY A 114 23.92 5.32 -7.38
N ARG A 115 23.40 5.23 -6.15
CA ARG A 115 22.83 3.98 -5.64
C ARG A 115 21.60 3.61 -6.46
N SER A 116 21.47 2.34 -6.87
CA SER A 116 20.35 1.92 -7.69
C SER A 116 19.07 1.82 -6.87
N GLY A 117 17.92 2.16 -7.48
CA GLY A 117 16.63 1.98 -6.81
C GLY A 117 16.30 0.52 -6.52
N VAL A 118 16.90 -0.43 -7.25
CA VAL A 118 16.79 -1.88 -6.97
C VAL A 118 17.47 -2.22 -5.63
N GLU A 119 18.70 -1.74 -5.40
CA GLU A 119 19.43 -1.97 -4.15
C GLU A 119 18.69 -1.36 -2.95
N ILE A 120 18.16 -0.14 -3.10
CA ILE A 120 17.40 0.55 -2.06
C ILE A 120 16.14 -0.25 -1.69
N VAL A 121 15.40 -0.73 -2.69
CA VAL A 121 14.19 -1.52 -2.45
C VAL A 121 14.49 -2.88 -1.85
N LEU A 122 15.56 -3.55 -2.26
CA LEU A 122 15.96 -4.84 -1.68
C LEU A 122 16.33 -4.71 -0.20
N GLU A 123 17.07 -3.66 0.17
CA GLU A 123 17.38 -3.38 1.57
C GLU A 123 16.11 -3.06 2.37
N LEU A 124 15.22 -2.24 1.81
CA LEU A 124 13.94 -1.91 2.44
C LEU A 124 13.08 -3.17 2.63
N TYR A 125 13.01 -4.04 1.61
CA TYR A 125 12.30 -5.32 1.68
C TYR A 125 12.86 -6.23 2.78
N GLY A 126 14.19 -6.31 2.90
CA GLY A 126 14.84 -7.04 3.99
C GLY A 126 14.38 -6.55 5.37
N ARG A 127 14.38 -5.22 5.58
CA ARG A 127 13.89 -4.60 6.82
C ARG A 127 12.41 -4.90 7.09
N PHE A 128 11.55 -4.93 6.04
CA PHE A 128 10.15 -5.31 6.19
C PHE A 128 10.00 -6.76 6.64
N ARG A 129 10.75 -7.68 6.05
CA ARG A 129 10.74 -9.09 6.45
C ARG A 129 11.21 -9.30 7.90
N GLU A 130 12.34 -8.69 8.27
CA GLU A 130 12.87 -8.73 9.65
C GLU A 130 11.86 -8.20 10.67
N HIS A 131 11.04 -7.23 10.27
CA HIS A 131 9.98 -6.64 11.09
C HIS A 131 8.66 -7.44 11.08
N GLY A 132 8.62 -8.58 10.37
CA GLY A 132 7.42 -9.42 10.27
C GLY A 132 6.35 -8.89 9.32
N LEU A 133 6.67 -7.91 8.47
CA LEU A 133 5.77 -7.34 7.46
C LEU A 133 5.92 -8.08 6.13
N HIS A 134 5.20 -9.19 5.98
CA HIS A 134 5.33 -10.08 4.82
C HIS A 134 4.40 -9.71 3.66
N ASN A 135 3.35 -8.94 3.90
CA ASN A 135 2.42 -8.53 2.87
C ASN A 135 2.95 -7.27 2.18
N VAL A 136 3.72 -7.44 1.13
CA VAL A 136 4.26 -6.34 0.33
C VAL A 136 3.80 -6.46 -1.12
N TYR A 137 3.75 -5.33 -1.83
CA TYR A 137 3.61 -5.32 -3.27
C TYR A 137 4.64 -4.37 -3.89
N LEU A 138 5.13 -4.74 -5.07
CA LEU A 138 6.21 -4.03 -5.73
C LEU A 138 5.68 -3.18 -6.87
N MET A 139 6.13 -1.92 -6.93
CA MET A 139 5.90 -1.03 -8.06
C MET A 139 7.18 -0.86 -8.87
N PRO A 140 7.15 -1.16 -10.18
CA PRO A 140 8.29 -0.90 -11.06
C PRO A 140 8.55 0.60 -11.18
N PRO A 141 9.77 1.00 -11.55
CA PRO A 141 10.05 2.39 -11.90
C PRO A 141 9.11 2.89 -13.01
N ILE A 142 8.59 4.09 -12.83
CA ILE A 142 7.72 4.73 -13.79
C ILE A 142 8.45 5.94 -14.37
N ARG A 143 8.72 5.90 -15.65
CA ARG A 143 9.39 6.96 -16.39
C ARG A 143 8.41 8.06 -16.79
N ARG A 144 8.90 9.24 -17.05
CA ARG A 144 8.10 10.33 -17.63
C ARG A 144 7.45 9.82 -18.94
N GLY A 145 6.13 10.02 -19.07
CA GLY A 145 5.34 9.47 -20.17
C GLY A 145 4.69 8.11 -19.87
N GLY A 146 4.88 7.54 -18.66
CA GLY A 146 4.13 6.39 -18.16
C GLY A 146 4.75 5.03 -18.48
N ALA A 147 5.86 4.97 -19.20
CA ALA A 147 6.59 3.72 -19.43
C ALA A 147 7.10 3.14 -18.10
N ARG A 148 7.08 1.82 -17.98
CA ARG A 148 7.50 1.10 -16.77
C ARG A 148 8.73 0.23 -17.06
N ASN A 149 9.69 0.25 -16.14
CA ASN A 149 10.87 -0.62 -16.19
C ASN A 149 10.58 -1.93 -15.45
N TYR A 150 10.01 -2.91 -16.15
CA TYR A 150 9.71 -4.22 -15.59
C TYR A 150 10.96 -5.09 -15.37
N GLU A 151 12.06 -4.83 -16.06
CA GLU A 151 13.32 -5.53 -15.86
C GLU A 151 13.86 -5.29 -14.44
N ALA A 152 13.82 -4.04 -13.95
CA ALA A 152 14.17 -3.72 -12.57
C ALA A 152 13.28 -4.45 -11.56
N ALA A 153 11.99 -4.60 -11.82
CA ALA A 153 11.08 -5.36 -10.97
C ALA A 153 11.40 -6.86 -10.98
N GLN A 154 11.75 -7.43 -12.14
CA GLN A 154 12.18 -8.83 -12.24
C GLN A 154 13.45 -9.10 -11.43
N HIS A 155 14.40 -8.17 -11.44
CA HIS A 155 15.63 -8.29 -10.63
C HIS A 155 15.32 -8.33 -9.13
N VAL A 156 14.42 -7.47 -8.65
CA VAL A 156 14.00 -7.47 -7.25
C VAL A 156 13.32 -8.78 -6.88
N LEU A 157 12.38 -9.28 -7.71
CA LEU A 157 11.67 -10.53 -7.46
C LEU A 157 12.64 -11.73 -7.42
N ALA A 158 13.54 -11.83 -8.39
CA ALA A 158 14.54 -12.91 -8.43
C ALA A 158 15.48 -12.90 -7.20
N ALA A 159 15.88 -11.71 -6.74
CA ALA A 159 16.72 -11.58 -5.55
C ALA A 159 15.96 -11.87 -4.26
N SER A 160 14.65 -11.54 -4.19
CA SER A 160 13.81 -11.79 -3.02
C SER A 160 13.48 -13.27 -2.81
N ASP A 161 13.40 -14.07 -3.88
CA ASP A 161 13.17 -15.52 -3.80
C ASP A 161 14.41 -16.29 -3.31
N SER A 162 15.56 -15.64 -3.29
CA SER A 162 16.85 -16.24 -2.90
C SER A 162 17.23 -16.00 -1.44
N GLN A 163 16.43 -15.24 -0.70
CA GLN A 163 16.58 -14.89 0.72
C GLN A 163 15.54 -15.62 1.60
#